data_b8c257b8ac7d6739aaaad9a378cf90c8
#
_entry.id   b8c257b8ac7d6739aaaad9a378cf90c8
#
_cell.length_a   1.000
_cell.length_b   1.000
_cell.length_c   1.000
_cell.angle_alpha   90.00
_cell.angle_beta   90.00
_cell.angle_gamma   90.00
#
_symmetry.space_group_name_H-M   'P 1'
#
loop_
_entity.id
_entity.type
_entity.pdbx_description
1 polymer ?
#
loop_
_entity_poly.entity_id
_entity_poly.type
_entity_poly.pdbx_seq_one_letter_code
_entity_poly.pdbx_strand_id
1 'polypeptide(L)'
;IKILKERIEEEQPKLVLISVPFPGNLYSAFRCAQFIKANYPNIKLSMGGGFPNTELRELKDNRVFEFFDFITLDDGELPVELLYDFVTSTQVEKPLKRTFLLENNQVVYKNNTTRHDYKQAEVGTPDYSDLLLDKYISVIEIANPMHSLWSDGRWNKLTMAHGCYWGKCTFCDISLDYIKLYEPIAAKILVDRMEELIAQTGENGFHFVDEA
;
A
#
# COMPACT_ATOMS: atom_id res chain seq x y z
N ILE A 1 -5.28 -11.60 -15.18
CA ILE A 1 -4.51 -12.85 -15.00
C ILE A 1 -3.35 -12.96 -15.99
N LYS A 2 -3.53 -12.70 -17.31
CA LYS A 2 -2.45 -12.82 -18.30
C LYS A 2 -1.24 -11.96 -17.93
N ILE A 3 -1.43 -10.66 -17.72
CA ILE A 3 -0.36 -9.71 -17.33
C ILE A 3 0.29 -10.13 -16.00
N LEU A 4 -0.53 -10.54 -15.02
CA LEU A 4 -0.02 -11.03 -13.73
C LEU A 4 0.91 -12.22 -13.90
N LYS A 5 0.54 -13.19 -14.75
CA LYS A 5 1.37 -14.35 -15.06
C LYS A 5 2.70 -13.95 -15.68
N GLU A 6 2.66 -13.10 -16.71
CA GLU A 6 3.87 -12.60 -17.41
C GLU A 6 4.83 -11.93 -16.41
N ARG A 7 4.31 -11.07 -15.52
CA ARG A 7 5.13 -10.41 -14.50
C ARG A 7 5.70 -11.36 -13.46
N ILE A 8 4.92 -12.33 -12.97
CA ILE A 8 5.44 -13.34 -12.03
C ILE A 8 6.55 -14.17 -12.66
N GLU A 9 6.40 -14.55 -13.92
CA GLU A 9 7.39 -15.34 -14.64
C GLU A 9 8.67 -14.54 -14.95
N GLU A 10 8.56 -13.25 -15.14
CA GLU A 10 9.66 -12.31 -15.35
C GLU A 10 10.42 -12.04 -14.04
N GLU A 11 9.71 -11.65 -12.97
CA GLU A 11 10.30 -11.15 -11.72
C GLU A 11 10.63 -12.26 -10.70
N GLN A 12 10.00 -13.44 -10.82
CA GLN A 12 10.17 -14.57 -9.90
C GLN A 12 10.08 -14.17 -8.40
N PRO A 13 9.02 -13.45 -7.97
CA PRO A 13 8.94 -12.90 -6.63
C PRO A 13 8.78 -14.00 -5.57
N LYS A 14 9.33 -13.77 -4.38
CA LYS A 14 9.08 -14.61 -3.20
C LYS A 14 7.88 -14.14 -2.39
N LEU A 15 7.58 -12.86 -2.48
CA LEU A 15 6.48 -12.20 -1.79
C LEU A 15 5.74 -11.28 -2.77
N VAL A 16 4.42 -11.39 -2.81
CA VAL A 16 3.55 -10.49 -3.59
C VAL A 16 2.63 -9.75 -2.62
N LEU A 17 2.62 -8.44 -2.72
CA LEU A 17 1.79 -7.55 -1.92
C LEU A 17 0.63 -7.03 -2.76
N ILE A 18 -0.58 -7.14 -2.26
CA ILE A 18 -1.80 -6.67 -2.95
C ILE A 18 -2.45 -5.60 -2.09
N SER A 19 -2.41 -4.36 -2.58
CA SER A 19 -3.14 -3.26 -1.96
C SER A 19 -4.60 -3.29 -2.38
N VAL A 20 -5.50 -3.31 -1.39
CA VAL A 20 -6.95 -3.28 -1.56
C VAL A 20 -7.49 -2.00 -0.93
N PRO A 21 -7.60 -0.91 -1.69
CA PRO A 21 -8.03 0.38 -1.14
C PRO A 21 -9.51 0.40 -0.77
N PHE A 22 -10.37 -0.27 -1.56
CA PHE A 22 -11.83 -0.23 -1.40
C PHE A 22 -12.46 -1.62 -1.58
N PRO A 23 -13.68 -1.86 -1.04
CA PRO A 23 -14.39 -3.12 -1.20
C PRO A 23 -14.54 -3.58 -2.65
N GLY A 24 -14.69 -2.64 -3.59
CA GLY A 24 -14.81 -2.94 -5.03
C GLY A 24 -13.57 -3.64 -5.64
N ASN A 25 -12.41 -3.47 -5.03
CA ASN A 25 -11.17 -4.11 -5.48
C ASN A 25 -10.98 -5.53 -4.92
N LEU A 26 -11.75 -5.89 -3.88
CA LEU A 26 -11.57 -7.15 -3.14
C LEU A 26 -11.73 -8.38 -4.02
N TYR A 27 -12.75 -8.43 -4.88
CA TYR A 27 -12.97 -9.55 -5.78
C TYR A 27 -11.75 -9.79 -6.68
N SER A 28 -11.20 -8.73 -7.27
CA SER A 28 -10.02 -8.83 -8.13
C SER A 28 -8.79 -9.30 -7.35
N ALA A 29 -8.60 -8.81 -6.12
CA ALA A 29 -7.53 -9.25 -5.23
C ALA A 29 -7.61 -10.75 -4.93
N PHE A 30 -8.78 -11.25 -4.57
CA PHE A 30 -9.01 -12.69 -4.35
C PHE A 30 -8.78 -13.52 -5.62
N ARG A 31 -9.20 -13.03 -6.80
CA ARG A 31 -8.96 -13.72 -8.06
C ARG A 31 -7.47 -13.80 -8.42
N CYS A 32 -6.72 -12.73 -8.16
CA CYS A 32 -5.26 -12.75 -8.31
C CYS A 32 -4.61 -13.73 -7.33
N ALA A 33 -5.00 -13.66 -6.06
CA ALA A 33 -4.48 -14.54 -5.02
C ALA A 33 -4.77 -16.03 -5.32
N GLN A 34 -6.00 -16.36 -5.73
CA GLN A 34 -6.39 -17.71 -6.13
C GLN A 34 -5.52 -18.24 -7.28
N PHE A 35 -5.28 -17.39 -8.29
CA PHE A 35 -4.44 -17.76 -9.41
C PHE A 35 -2.99 -18.03 -8.96
N ILE A 36 -2.43 -17.16 -8.12
CA ILE A 36 -1.06 -17.31 -7.63
C ILE A 36 -0.94 -18.58 -6.78
N LYS A 37 -1.83 -18.78 -5.82
CA LYS A 37 -1.81 -19.98 -4.95
C LYS A 37 -1.92 -21.28 -5.74
N ALA A 38 -2.72 -21.31 -6.81
CA ALA A 38 -2.90 -22.49 -7.64
C ALA A 38 -1.69 -22.81 -8.53
N ASN A 39 -0.97 -21.80 -9.02
CA ASN A 39 0.07 -21.98 -10.02
C ASN A 39 1.50 -21.77 -9.46
N TYR A 40 1.63 -21.01 -8.37
CA TYR A 40 2.91 -20.62 -7.75
C TYR A 40 2.84 -20.77 -6.22
N PRO A 41 2.69 -21.98 -5.68
CA PRO A 41 2.39 -22.21 -4.26
C PRO A 41 3.51 -21.75 -3.30
N ASN A 42 4.71 -21.55 -3.81
CA ASN A 42 5.85 -21.06 -3.01
C ASN A 42 5.86 -19.54 -2.82
N ILE A 43 5.08 -18.80 -3.60
CA ILE A 43 4.97 -17.35 -3.45
C ILE A 43 4.09 -17.05 -2.25
N LYS A 44 4.59 -16.19 -1.37
CA LYS A 44 3.81 -15.67 -0.23
C LYS A 44 3.01 -14.45 -0.65
N LEU A 45 1.79 -14.34 -0.11
CA LEU A 45 0.85 -13.27 -0.45
C LEU A 45 0.46 -12.49 0.80
N SER A 46 0.54 -11.16 0.71
CA SER A 46 -0.01 -10.28 1.73
C SER A 46 -1.05 -9.33 1.14
N MET A 47 -2.13 -9.10 1.89
CA MET A 47 -3.13 -8.06 1.62
C MET A 47 -2.90 -6.89 2.57
N GLY A 48 -2.97 -5.67 2.03
CA GLY A 48 -2.94 -4.42 2.78
C GLY A 48 -3.82 -3.36 2.12
N GLY A 49 -3.73 -2.13 2.57
CA GLY A 49 -4.47 -0.98 2.05
C GLY A 49 -5.72 -0.64 2.85
N GLY A 50 -6.52 0.31 2.34
CA GLY A 50 -7.65 0.89 3.07
C GLY A 50 -8.70 -0.12 3.54
N PHE A 51 -9.06 -1.11 2.72
CA PHE A 51 -10.05 -2.10 3.09
C PHE A 51 -9.66 -2.95 4.32
N PRO A 52 -8.47 -3.56 4.41
CA PRO A 52 -8.04 -4.21 5.64
C PRO A 52 -8.04 -3.28 6.85
N ASN A 53 -7.63 -2.04 6.68
CA ASN A 53 -7.54 -1.07 7.77
C ASN A 53 -8.90 -0.72 8.37
N THR A 54 -9.96 -0.73 7.58
CA THR A 54 -11.32 -0.39 8.05
C THR A 54 -12.13 -1.62 8.43
N GLU A 55 -12.05 -2.70 7.64
CA GLU A 55 -12.99 -3.82 7.74
C GLU A 55 -12.40 -5.06 8.44
N LEU A 56 -11.07 -5.20 8.52
CA LEU A 56 -10.45 -6.44 8.98
C LEU A 56 -9.70 -6.31 10.32
N ARG A 57 -9.92 -5.24 11.09
CA ARG A 57 -9.24 -5.03 12.38
C ARG A 57 -9.53 -6.12 13.44
N GLU A 58 -10.68 -6.73 13.37
CA GLU A 58 -11.09 -7.81 14.27
C GLU A 58 -11.23 -9.15 13.54
N LEU A 59 -10.37 -9.39 12.56
CA LEU A 59 -10.42 -10.59 11.74
C LEU A 59 -10.33 -11.87 12.57
N LYS A 60 -11.35 -12.73 12.45
CA LYS A 60 -11.42 -14.04 13.11
C LYS A 60 -11.67 -15.17 12.11
N ASP A 61 -12.16 -14.85 10.91
CA ASP A 61 -12.47 -15.82 9.88
C ASP A 61 -11.19 -16.31 9.21
N ASN A 62 -10.89 -17.59 9.35
CA ASN A 62 -9.68 -18.18 8.81
C ASN A 62 -9.73 -18.45 7.30
N ARG A 63 -10.91 -18.41 6.66
CA ARG A 63 -11.07 -18.71 5.22
C ARG A 63 -10.30 -17.78 4.30
N VAL A 64 -10.04 -16.53 4.73
CA VAL A 64 -9.23 -15.58 3.97
C VAL A 64 -7.81 -16.09 3.74
N PHE A 65 -7.29 -16.91 4.66
CA PHE A 65 -5.95 -17.49 4.58
C PHE A 65 -5.83 -18.68 3.62
N GLU A 66 -6.92 -19.10 2.99
CA GLU A 66 -6.85 -19.95 1.80
C GLU A 66 -6.26 -19.20 0.59
N PHE A 67 -6.34 -17.85 0.61
CA PHE A 67 -5.91 -16.96 -0.47
C PHE A 67 -4.65 -16.18 -0.12
N PHE A 68 -4.54 -15.69 1.10
CA PHE A 68 -3.43 -14.86 1.56
C PHE A 68 -2.67 -15.55 2.70
N ASP A 69 -1.37 -15.33 2.79
CA ASP A 69 -0.57 -15.79 3.93
C ASP A 69 -0.59 -14.77 5.06
N PHE A 70 -0.70 -13.48 4.71
CA PHE A 70 -0.67 -12.36 5.66
C PHE A 70 -1.70 -11.30 5.31
N ILE A 71 -2.18 -10.58 6.33
CA ILE A 71 -2.96 -9.36 6.19
C ILE A 71 -2.34 -8.31 7.10
N THR A 72 -1.88 -7.19 6.50
CA THR A 72 -1.22 -6.11 7.23
C THR A 72 -2.15 -4.91 7.37
N LEU A 73 -2.08 -4.24 8.52
CA LEU A 73 -2.88 -3.06 8.84
C LEU A 73 -2.00 -1.81 8.92
N ASP A 74 -2.67 -0.68 8.71
CA ASP A 74 -2.13 0.68 8.85
C ASP A 74 -0.96 0.97 7.89
N ASP A 75 0.01 1.78 8.31
CA ASP A 75 1.16 2.14 7.50
C ASP A 75 1.97 0.92 7.09
N GLY A 76 2.29 0.84 5.82
CA GLY A 76 2.83 -0.36 5.20
C GLY A 76 4.35 -0.48 5.26
N GLU A 77 5.09 0.59 5.46
CA GLU A 77 6.53 0.65 5.26
C GLU A 77 7.27 -0.36 6.16
N LEU A 78 7.10 -0.26 7.47
CA LEU A 78 7.73 -1.20 8.39
C LEU A 78 7.12 -2.60 8.35
N PRO A 79 5.79 -2.79 8.31
CA PRO A 79 5.21 -4.12 8.12
C PRO A 79 5.71 -4.86 6.89
N VAL A 80 5.85 -4.17 5.76
CA VAL A 80 6.35 -4.78 4.50
C VAL A 80 7.80 -5.21 4.62
N GLU A 81 8.66 -4.38 5.20
CA GLU A 81 10.05 -4.73 5.46
C GLU A 81 10.15 -5.99 6.35
N LEU A 82 9.41 -6.00 7.45
CA LEU A 82 9.40 -7.15 8.37
C LEU A 82 8.81 -8.41 7.72
N LEU A 83 7.80 -8.27 6.85
CA LEU A 83 7.29 -9.40 6.08
C LEU A 83 8.32 -9.94 5.08
N TYR A 84 9.04 -9.05 4.41
CA TYR A 84 10.11 -9.47 3.51
C TYR A 84 11.17 -10.27 4.28
N ASP A 85 11.61 -9.79 5.42
CA ASP A 85 12.53 -10.50 6.30
C ASP A 85 11.95 -11.82 6.80
N PHE A 86 10.66 -11.83 7.16
CA PHE A 86 9.97 -13.04 7.60
C PHE A 86 9.98 -14.13 6.53
N VAL A 87 9.81 -13.76 5.27
CA VAL A 87 9.75 -14.72 4.14
C VAL A 87 11.15 -15.13 3.68
N THR A 88 12.13 -14.23 3.71
CA THR A 88 13.43 -14.45 3.06
C THR A 88 14.56 -14.81 4.02
N SER A 89 14.48 -14.37 5.27
CA SER A 89 15.53 -14.59 6.27
C SER A 89 15.49 -16.01 6.85
N THR A 90 16.66 -16.50 7.24
CA THR A 90 16.85 -17.76 7.99
C THR A 90 16.87 -17.55 9.52
N GLN A 91 16.65 -16.33 10.00
CA GLN A 91 16.65 -16.03 11.43
C GLN A 91 15.53 -16.77 12.17
N VAL A 92 15.79 -17.12 13.44
CA VAL A 92 14.84 -17.86 14.28
C VAL A 92 13.70 -16.96 14.74
N GLU A 93 14.05 -15.74 15.19
CA GLU A 93 13.07 -14.74 15.60
C GLU A 93 12.70 -13.84 14.43
N LYS A 94 11.43 -13.80 14.10
CA LYS A 94 10.86 -13.03 12.99
C LYS A 94 9.72 -12.19 13.50
N PRO A 95 10.02 -11.01 14.08
CA PRO A 95 8.98 -10.13 14.58
C PRO A 95 8.14 -9.58 13.41
N LEU A 96 6.87 -9.37 13.66
CA LEU A 96 5.94 -8.75 12.73
C LEU A 96 5.31 -7.51 13.36
N LYS A 97 4.77 -6.65 12.52
CA LYS A 97 4.02 -5.45 12.91
C LYS A 97 2.64 -5.48 12.31
N ARG A 98 1.62 -5.32 13.14
CA ARG A 98 0.21 -5.20 12.74
C ARG A 98 -0.22 -6.21 11.66
N THR A 99 0.16 -7.46 11.83
CA THR A 99 -0.02 -8.50 10.81
C THR A 99 -0.85 -9.65 11.35
N PHE A 100 -1.92 -10.00 10.65
CA PHE A 100 -2.64 -11.25 10.84
C PHE A 100 -2.03 -12.36 9.98
N LEU A 101 -1.97 -13.56 10.53
CA LEU A 101 -1.57 -14.78 9.86
C LEU A 101 -2.27 -15.99 10.48
N LEU A 102 -2.15 -17.14 9.84
CA LEU A 102 -2.72 -18.39 10.35
C LEU A 102 -1.64 -19.22 11.04
N GLU A 103 -1.85 -19.52 12.32
CA GLU A 103 -1.03 -20.47 13.09
C GLU A 103 -1.91 -21.56 13.67
N ASN A 104 -1.58 -22.82 13.44
CA ASN A 104 -2.36 -23.97 13.90
C ASN A 104 -3.86 -23.88 13.60
N ASN A 105 -4.18 -23.40 12.39
CA ASN A 105 -5.55 -23.17 11.91
C ASN A 105 -6.35 -22.11 12.69
N GLN A 106 -5.66 -21.26 13.43
CA GLN A 106 -6.25 -20.12 14.16
C GLN A 106 -5.68 -18.81 13.61
N VAL A 107 -6.54 -17.80 13.52
CA VAL A 107 -6.11 -16.44 13.14
C VAL A 107 -5.37 -15.83 14.33
N VAL A 108 -4.14 -15.43 14.08
CA VAL A 108 -3.27 -14.80 15.07
C VAL A 108 -2.88 -13.41 14.59
N TYR A 109 -2.98 -12.42 15.47
CA TYR A 109 -2.49 -11.08 15.24
C TYR A 109 -1.13 -10.90 15.89
N LYS A 110 -0.13 -10.54 15.09
CA LYS A 110 1.23 -10.26 15.57
C LYS A 110 1.56 -8.78 15.45
N ASN A 111 1.98 -8.21 16.59
CA ASN A 111 2.51 -6.86 16.70
C ASN A 111 3.61 -6.88 17.78
N ASN A 112 4.66 -7.66 17.51
CA ASN A 112 5.68 -8.02 18.51
C ASN A 112 7.07 -7.45 18.22
N THR A 113 7.21 -6.57 17.24
CA THR A 113 8.44 -5.81 17.02
C THR A 113 8.55 -4.64 18.00
N THR A 114 9.77 -4.31 18.40
CA THR A 114 10.08 -3.10 19.16
C THR A 114 10.45 -1.91 18.29
N ARG A 115 10.53 -2.12 16.96
CA ARG A 115 10.82 -1.05 16.00
C ARG A 115 9.64 -0.09 15.89
N HIS A 116 9.94 1.20 15.80
CA HIS A 116 8.96 2.25 15.52
C HIS A 116 8.69 2.32 14.02
N ASP A 117 7.48 2.76 13.66
CA ASP A 117 7.14 3.07 12.27
C ASP A 117 8.05 4.16 11.74
N TYR A 118 8.24 4.17 10.42
CA TYR A 118 8.96 5.23 9.75
C TYR A 118 8.18 6.54 9.83
N LYS A 119 8.88 7.62 10.11
CA LYS A 119 8.29 8.96 10.04
C LYS A 119 8.08 9.36 8.59
N GLN A 120 7.11 10.24 8.34
CA GLN A 120 6.84 10.75 7.00
C GLN A 120 8.08 11.36 6.31
N ALA A 121 8.99 11.96 7.08
CA ALA A 121 10.25 12.50 6.55
C ALA A 121 11.26 11.40 6.12
N GLU A 122 11.12 10.17 6.63
CA GLU A 122 12.03 9.04 6.40
C GLU A 122 11.57 8.14 5.25
N VAL A 123 10.31 8.24 4.82
CA VAL A 123 9.70 7.36 3.81
C VAL A 123 10.31 7.55 2.41
N GLY A 124 10.93 8.66 2.12
CA GLY A 124 11.52 8.91 0.80
C GLY A 124 10.53 9.45 -0.25
N THR A 125 10.99 9.51 -1.48
CA THR A 125 10.20 9.92 -2.65
C THR A 125 9.58 8.70 -3.31
N PRO A 126 8.29 8.77 -3.75
CA PRO A 126 7.72 7.69 -4.56
C PRO A 126 8.56 7.39 -5.79
N ASP A 127 8.79 6.12 -6.08
CA ASP A 127 9.52 5.68 -7.26
C ASP A 127 8.53 5.22 -8.34
N TYR A 128 8.54 5.89 -9.47
CA TYR A 128 7.70 5.59 -10.65
C TYR A 128 8.51 5.02 -11.82
N SER A 129 9.78 4.71 -11.61
CA SER A 129 10.71 4.28 -12.68
C SER A 129 10.30 2.97 -13.36
N ASP A 130 9.58 2.09 -12.67
CA ASP A 130 9.09 0.81 -13.18
C ASP A 130 7.67 0.89 -13.76
N LEU A 131 7.02 2.06 -13.69
CA LEU A 131 5.68 2.25 -14.21
C LEU A 131 5.69 2.63 -15.68
N LEU A 132 4.82 2.01 -16.46
CA LEU A 132 4.62 2.32 -17.87
C LEU A 132 3.69 3.54 -18.01
N LEU A 133 4.15 4.71 -17.53
CA LEU A 133 3.32 5.93 -17.41
C LEU A 133 2.60 6.30 -18.71
N ASP A 134 3.23 6.12 -19.85
CA ASP A 134 2.65 6.40 -21.17
C ASP A 134 1.44 5.53 -21.54
N LYS A 135 1.26 4.41 -20.83
CA LYS A 135 0.14 3.50 -21.04
C LYS A 135 -1.06 3.77 -20.13
N TYR A 136 -0.93 4.67 -19.16
CA TYR A 136 -2.04 5.09 -18.32
C TYR A 136 -2.81 6.21 -19.03
N ILE A 137 -4.14 6.05 -19.09
CA ILE A 137 -5.04 7.06 -19.66
C ILE A 137 -5.08 8.27 -18.70
N SER A 138 -4.75 9.45 -19.20
CA SER A 138 -4.95 10.68 -18.44
C SER A 138 -6.41 11.16 -18.53
N VAL A 139 -6.81 12.02 -17.59
CA VAL A 139 -8.16 12.60 -17.57
C VAL A 139 -8.46 13.39 -18.84
N ILE A 140 -7.45 14.00 -19.47
CA ILE A 140 -7.56 14.77 -20.72
C ILE A 140 -7.90 13.86 -21.92
N GLU A 141 -7.43 12.62 -21.92
CA GLU A 141 -7.64 11.64 -22.99
C GLU A 141 -9.06 11.05 -22.98
N ILE A 142 -9.82 11.26 -21.90
CA ILE A 142 -11.22 10.85 -21.80
C ILE A 142 -12.07 11.91 -22.51
N ALA A 143 -12.90 11.48 -23.43
CA ALA A 143 -13.77 12.35 -24.26
C ALA A 143 -14.91 13.01 -23.44
N ASN A 144 -14.62 13.58 -22.30
CA ASN A 144 -15.55 14.33 -21.46
C ASN A 144 -15.02 15.74 -21.22
N PRO A 145 -15.64 16.78 -21.81
CA PRO A 145 -15.20 18.17 -21.67
C PRO A 145 -15.06 18.65 -20.23
N MET A 146 -15.83 18.08 -19.30
CA MET A 146 -15.75 18.43 -17.88
C MET A 146 -14.40 18.07 -17.26
N HIS A 147 -13.73 17.02 -17.75
CA HIS A 147 -12.44 16.62 -17.20
C HIS A 147 -11.34 17.65 -17.50
N SER A 148 -11.38 18.33 -18.62
CA SER A 148 -10.41 19.38 -18.96
C SER A 148 -10.54 20.62 -18.07
N LEU A 149 -11.66 20.81 -17.37
CA LEU A 149 -11.84 21.90 -16.40
C LEU A 149 -11.16 21.60 -15.06
N TRP A 150 -10.91 20.33 -14.75
CA TRP A 150 -10.37 19.88 -13.46
C TRP A 150 -8.92 19.41 -13.54
N SER A 151 -8.42 19.10 -14.73
CA SER A 151 -7.08 18.64 -14.92
C SER A 151 -6.57 19.05 -16.30
N ASP A 152 -5.42 19.68 -16.33
CA ASP A 152 -4.70 20.07 -17.52
C ASP A 152 -3.61 19.05 -17.92
N GLY A 153 -3.52 17.93 -17.21
CA GLY A 153 -2.53 16.92 -17.50
C GLY A 153 -2.44 15.78 -16.48
N ARG A 154 -1.33 15.09 -16.55
CA ARG A 154 -0.92 14.09 -15.57
C ARG A 154 -0.29 14.80 -14.39
N TRP A 155 -0.73 14.45 -13.19
CA TRP A 155 -0.22 15.05 -11.97
C TRP A 155 0.50 14.01 -11.12
N ASN A 156 1.68 14.36 -10.67
CA ASN A 156 2.38 13.63 -9.62
C ASN A 156 1.57 13.65 -8.33
N LYS A 157 1.52 12.53 -7.63
CA LYS A 157 0.87 12.43 -6.31
C LYS A 157 1.93 12.51 -5.23
N LEU A 158 1.70 13.36 -4.25
CA LEU A 158 2.63 13.57 -3.14
C LEU A 158 1.85 13.95 -1.88
N THR A 159 2.35 13.54 -0.74
CA THR A 159 1.80 13.85 0.58
C THR A 159 2.72 14.83 1.30
N MET A 160 2.16 15.93 1.83
CA MET A 160 2.89 16.94 2.63
C MET A 160 2.95 16.55 4.10
N ALA A 161 1.93 15.83 4.57
CA ALA A 161 1.83 15.40 5.96
C ALA A 161 1.19 14.03 6.03
N HIS A 162 1.59 13.24 7.01
CA HIS A 162 0.90 12.02 7.38
C HIS A 162 -0.07 12.30 8.52
N GLY A 163 -1.27 11.68 8.46
CA GLY A 163 -2.32 11.87 9.45
C GLY A 163 -3.04 13.21 9.36
N CYS A 164 -3.93 13.46 10.29
CA CYS A 164 -4.86 14.59 10.25
C CYS A 164 -4.67 15.54 11.42
N TYR A 165 -4.35 16.81 11.13
CA TYR A 165 -4.22 17.85 12.16
C TYR A 165 -5.56 18.23 12.81
N TRP A 166 -6.68 18.00 12.12
CA TRP A 166 -8.00 18.40 12.61
C TRP A 166 -8.56 17.41 13.64
N GLY A 167 -8.57 16.12 13.34
CA GLY A 167 -8.92 15.03 14.25
C GLY A 167 -10.30 15.14 14.94
N LYS A 168 -11.31 15.80 14.33
CA LYS A 168 -12.62 16.08 14.95
C LYS A 168 -13.82 15.70 14.08
N CYS A 169 -13.59 15.04 12.95
CA CYS A 169 -14.68 14.65 12.07
C CYS A 169 -15.47 13.49 12.67
N THR A 170 -16.80 13.61 12.65
CA THR A 170 -17.70 12.60 13.25
C THR A 170 -17.81 11.31 12.43
N PHE A 171 -17.40 11.33 11.18
CA PHE A 171 -17.39 10.17 10.28
C PHE A 171 -16.04 9.46 10.24
N CYS A 172 -15.01 10.03 10.84
CA CYS A 172 -13.65 9.51 10.81
C CYS A 172 -13.31 8.80 12.11
N ASP A 173 -12.69 7.62 12.03
CA ASP A 173 -12.17 6.95 13.22
C ASP A 173 -10.82 7.55 13.63
N ILE A 174 -10.90 8.61 14.42
CA ILE A 174 -9.73 9.35 14.93
C ILE A 174 -8.94 8.57 16.02
N SER A 175 -9.38 7.38 16.41
CA SER A 175 -8.64 6.52 17.34
C SER A 175 -7.52 5.73 16.65
N LEU A 176 -7.58 5.64 15.33
CA LEU A 176 -6.58 4.92 14.54
C LEU A 176 -5.25 5.68 14.53
N ASP A 177 -4.17 4.97 14.81
CA ASP A 177 -2.86 5.60 14.99
C ASP A 177 -2.40 6.38 13.75
N TYR A 178 -2.62 5.84 12.55
CA TYR A 178 -2.24 6.50 11.30
C TYR A 178 -3.07 7.76 10.97
N ILE A 179 -4.25 7.94 11.56
CA ILE A 179 -5.05 9.17 11.45
C ILE A 179 -4.71 10.16 12.57
N LYS A 180 -4.49 9.65 13.77
CA LYS A 180 -4.27 10.44 14.98
C LYS A 180 -2.93 11.17 14.98
N LEU A 181 -1.92 10.57 14.39
CA LEU A 181 -0.57 11.12 14.34
C LEU A 181 -0.47 12.11 13.18
N TYR A 182 -0.17 13.39 13.48
CA TYR A 182 0.06 14.39 12.44
C TYR A 182 1.55 14.69 12.31
N GLU A 183 2.14 14.30 11.17
CA GLU A 183 3.56 14.44 10.87
C GLU A 183 3.79 15.21 9.56
N PRO A 184 3.85 16.55 9.60
CA PRO A 184 4.20 17.35 8.43
C PRO A 184 5.70 17.24 8.12
N ILE A 185 6.05 17.21 6.84
CA ILE A 185 7.46 17.26 6.40
C ILE A 185 7.94 18.71 6.25
N ALA A 186 9.25 18.91 6.39
CA ALA A 186 9.85 20.21 6.14
C ALA A 186 9.72 20.61 4.66
N ALA A 187 9.48 21.90 4.40
CA ALA A 187 9.33 22.43 3.04
C ALA A 187 10.51 22.05 2.10
N LYS A 188 11.73 22.00 2.63
CA LYS A 188 12.87 21.56 1.83
C LYS A 188 12.73 20.12 1.35
N ILE A 189 12.33 19.19 2.23
CA ILE A 189 12.12 17.78 1.86
C ILE A 189 11.02 17.68 0.80
N LEU A 190 9.95 18.45 0.94
CA LEU A 190 8.86 18.48 -0.03
C LEU A 190 9.35 18.92 -1.42
N VAL A 191 10.12 20.01 -1.48
CA VAL A 191 10.67 20.52 -2.75
C VAL A 191 11.64 19.52 -3.37
N ASP A 192 12.55 18.93 -2.57
CA ASP A 192 13.49 17.93 -3.05
C ASP A 192 12.72 16.73 -3.68
N ARG A 193 11.65 16.25 -3.03
CA ARG A 193 10.79 15.17 -3.56
C ARG A 193 10.06 15.59 -4.85
N MET A 194 9.61 16.85 -4.93
CA MET A 194 8.99 17.36 -6.16
C MET A 194 9.97 17.38 -7.32
N GLU A 195 11.21 17.83 -7.11
CA GLU A 195 12.26 17.83 -8.13
C GLU A 195 12.60 16.41 -8.60
N GLU A 196 12.71 15.46 -7.67
CA GLU A 196 12.92 14.03 -7.98
C GLU A 196 11.78 13.45 -8.82
N LEU A 197 10.53 13.74 -8.48
CA LEU A 197 9.36 13.27 -9.25
C LEU A 197 9.31 13.89 -10.64
N ILE A 198 9.62 15.18 -10.80
CA ILE A 198 9.71 15.82 -12.11
C ILE A 198 10.78 15.12 -12.96
N ALA A 199 11.93 14.82 -12.36
CA ALA A 199 13.01 14.11 -13.06
C ALA A 199 12.62 12.71 -13.52
N GLN A 200 11.81 11.98 -12.72
CA GLN A 200 11.34 10.63 -13.05
C GLN A 200 10.24 10.64 -14.12
N THR A 201 9.27 11.55 -14.01
CA THR A 201 8.03 11.50 -14.80
C THR A 201 7.99 12.48 -15.96
N GLY A 202 8.77 13.57 -15.89
CA GLY A 202 8.68 14.70 -16.82
C GLY A 202 7.47 15.62 -16.57
N GLU A 203 6.60 15.30 -15.61
CA GLU A 203 5.37 16.03 -15.32
C GLU A 203 5.61 17.09 -14.23
N ASN A 204 5.12 18.31 -14.46
CA ASN A 204 5.30 19.45 -13.55
C ASN A 204 4.09 19.71 -12.63
N GLY A 205 2.98 19.04 -12.87
CA GLY A 205 1.77 19.15 -12.05
C GLY A 205 1.84 18.28 -10.81
N PHE A 206 1.29 18.79 -9.69
CA PHE A 206 1.21 18.06 -8.42
C PHE A 206 -0.19 18.07 -7.86
N HIS A 207 -0.61 16.93 -7.34
CA HIS A 207 -1.80 16.81 -6.52
C HIS A 207 -1.38 16.29 -5.15
N PHE A 208 -1.52 17.12 -4.14
CA PHE A 208 -1.29 16.71 -2.76
C PHE A 208 -2.49 15.91 -2.26
N VAL A 209 -2.21 14.74 -1.72
CA VAL A 209 -3.22 13.75 -1.31
C VAL A 209 -3.25 13.58 0.21
N ASP A 210 -3.13 14.69 0.92
CA ASP A 210 -3.16 14.72 2.37
C ASP A 210 -4.56 14.38 2.92
N GLU A 211 -4.62 13.89 4.14
CA GLU A 211 -5.87 13.45 4.80
C GLU A 211 -6.67 14.59 5.41
N ALA A 212 -6.16 15.82 5.42
CA ALA A 212 -6.78 17.01 6.00
C ALA A 212 -6.60 18.26 5.13
#